data_890b9ff932fe0abdd15513b96e290159
#
_entry.id   890b9ff932fe0abdd15513b96e290159
#
_cell.length_a   1.000
_cell.length_b   1.000
_cell.length_c   1.000
_cell.angle_alpha   90.00
_cell.angle_beta   90.00
_cell.angle_gamma   90.00
#
_symmetry.space_group_name_H-M   'P 1'
#
loop_
_entity.id
_entity.type
_entity.pdbx_description
1 polymer ?
#
loop_
_entity_poly.entity_id
_entity_poly.type
_entity_poly.pdbx_seq_one_letter_code
_entity_poly.pdbx_strand_id
1 'polypeptide(L)' 'MAEERVRIELGFDGGQIMGAFVEEKTADELERVLGDERNGAFALEAEDGRYTVSLQRVVYVKRFSREGRVGFSGP' A
#
# COMPACT_ATOMS: atom_id res chain seq x y z
N MET A 1 20.33 2.17 -10.11
CA MET A 1 19.26 1.68 -10.62
C MET A 1 18.04 1.99 -9.89
N ALA A 2 17.10 2.40 -10.55
CA ALA A 2 15.90 2.83 -9.92
C ALA A 2 15.13 1.63 -9.38
N GLU A 3 14.56 1.79 -8.24
CA GLU A 3 13.74 0.75 -7.70
C GLU A 3 12.41 0.81 -8.34
N GLU A 4 11.84 -0.31 -8.56
CA GLU A 4 10.50 -0.34 -9.09
C GLU A 4 9.52 -0.03 -8.02
N ARG A 5 8.52 0.71 -8.38
CA ARG A 5 7.49 1.06 -7.42
C ARG A 5 6.18 0.43 -7.80
N VAL A 6 5.39 0.12 -6.82
CA VAL A 6 4.07 -0.42 -7.04
C VAL A 6 3.06 0.54 -6.46
N ARG A 7 1.90 0.54 -7.06
CA ARG A 7 0.83 1.40 -6.59
C ARG A 7 0.05 0.66 -5.51
N ILE A 8 -0.22 1.34 -4.42
CA ILE A 8 -1.05 0.77 -3.38
C ILE A 8 -2.14 1.75 -3.04
N GLU A 9 -3.17 1.25 -2.42
CA GLU A 9 -4.28 2.06 -1.98
C GLU A 9 -4.62 1.62 -0.58
N LEU A 10 -4.74 2.58 0.33
CA LEU A 10 -5.15 2.28 1.69
C LEU A 10 -6.54 2.81 1.91
N GLY A 11 -7.40 2.00 2.49
CA GLY A 11 -8.71 2.44 2.87
C GLY A 11 -8.77 2.60 4.37
N PHE A 12 -9.38 3.67 4.82
CA PHE A 12 -9.47 3.98 6.24
C PHE A 12 -10.89 3.85 6.73
N ASP A 13 -11.03 3.71 8.03
CA ASP A 13 -12.33 3.41 8.62
C ASP A 13 -13.35 4.53 8.43
N GLY A 14 -12.92 5.70 8.08
CA GLY A 14 -13.89 6.76 7.81
C GLY A 14 -14.30 6.85 6.36
N GLY A 15 -13.88 5.91 5.55
CA GLY A 15 -14.20 5.94 4.14
C GLY A 15 -13.19 6.66 3.29
N GLN A 16 -12.15 7.18 3.90
CA GLN A 16 -11.11 7.87 3.17
C GLN A 16 -10.22 6.90 2.48
N ILE A 17 -9.71 7.28 1.32
CA ILE A 17 -8.85 6.42 0.54
C ILE A 17 -7.61 7.20 0.15
N MET A 18 -6.47 6.56 0.26
CA MET A 18 -5.21 7.19 -0.07
C MET A 18 -4.45 6.29 -1.02
N GLY A 19 -3.94 6.86 -2.10
CA GLY A 19 -3.12 6.10 -3.03
C GLY A 19 -1.69 6.56 -2.96
N ALA A 20 -0.76 5.66 -3.21
CA ALA A 20 0.65 6.00 -3.17
C ALA A 20 1.44 5.02 -4.00
N PHE A 21 2.63 5.44 -4.43
CA PHE A 21 3.56 4.56 -5.11
C PHE A 21 4.71 4.33 -4.15
N VAL A 22 4.99 3.06 -3.86
CA VAL A 22 6.02 2.69 -2.89
C VAL A 22 6.86 1.58 -3.45
N GLU A 23 8.01 1.33 -2.83
CA GLU A 23 8.83 0.20 -3.21
C GLU A 23 8.13 -1.07 -2.78
N GLU A 24 8.43 -2.15 -3.46
CA GLU A 24 7.78 -3.42 -3.15
C GLU A 24 8.00 -3.84 -1.71
N LYS A 25 9.21 -3.64 -1.20
CA LYS A 25 9.47 -4.05 0.16
C LYS A 25 8.65 -3.24 1.16
N THR A 26 8.34 -2.00 0.82
CA THR A 26 7.51 -1.19 1.68
C THR A 26 6.09 -1.75 1.71
N ALA A 27 5.58 -2.14 0.55
CA ALA A 27 4.26 -2.73 0.49
C ALA A 27 4.22 -4.05 1.24
N ASP A 28 5.28 -4.85 1.11
CA ASP A 28 5.36 -6.11 1.84
C ASP A 28 5.33 -5.87 3.34
N GLU A 29 6.09 -4.90 3.79
CA GLU A 29 6.15 -4.62 5.22
C GLU A 29 4.80 -4.15 5.74
N LEU A 30 4.14 -3.30 5.00
CA LEU A 30 2.83 -2.80 5.41
C LEU A 30 1.84 -3.94 5.51
N GLU A 31 1.84 -4.84 4.54
CA GLU A 31 0.93 -5.97 4.59
C GLU A 31 1.23 -6.86 5.78
N ARG A 32 2.51 -7.01 6.09
CA ARG A 32 2.89 -7.85 7.21
C ARG A 32 2.41 -7.28 8.53
N VAL A 33 2.63 -5.98 8.73
CA VAL A 33 2.23 -5.42 10.02
C VAL A 33 0.73 -5.35 10.14
N LEU A 34 0.01 -5.18 9.03
CA LEU A 34 -1.44 -5.19 9.12
C LEU A 34 -1.97 -6.56 9.47
N GLY A 35 -1.26 -7.59 9.05
CA GLY A 35 -1.67 -8.95 9.37
C GLY A 35 -1.31 -9.37 10.78
N ASP A 36 -0.26 -8.78 11.34
CA ASP A 36 0.21 -9.18 12.65
C ASP A 36 -0.39 -8.34 13.75
N GLU A 37 -0.15 -7.05 13.68
CA GLU A 37 -0.49 -6.24 14.81
C GLU A 37 -0.81 -4.85 14.34
N ARG A 38 -2.03 -4.46 14.42
CA ARG A 38 -2.46 -3.19 13.89
C ARG A 38 -2.39 -2.10 14.93
N ASN A 39 -1.25 -1.98 15.57
CA ASN A 39 -1.06 -0.96 16.56
C ASN A 39 -0.05 0.04 16.12
N GLY A 40 -0.22 1.28 16.55
CA GLY A 40 0.78 2.28 16.33
C GLY A 40 0.73 2.86 14.94
N ALA A 41 1.84 3.43 14.54
CA ALA A 41 1.94 4.14 13.29
C ALA A 41 2.93 3.45 12.39
N PHE A 42 2.73 3.60 11.09
CA PHE A 42 3.63 3.03 10.11
C PHE A 42 4.12 4.17 9.23
N ALA A 43 5.42 4.29 9.08
CA ALA A 43 5.99 5.32 8.22
C ALA A 43 6.05 4.78 6.81
N LEU A 44 5.23 5.32 5.94
CA LEU A 44 5.12 4.84 4.59
C LEU A 44 5.92 5.76 3.68
N GLU A 45 7.03 5.24 3.16
CA GLU A 45 7.86 6.03 2.27
C GLU A 45 7.31 5.90 0.86
N ALA A 46 6.76 6.97 0.35
CA ALA A 46 6.15 6.94 -0.96
C ALA A 46 6.93 7.83 -1.90
N GLU A 47 6.58 7.76 -3.16
CA GLU A 47 7.29 8.51 -4.17
C GLU A 47 7.23 10.00 -3.90
N ASP A 48 6.11 10.47 -3.41
CA ASP A 48 5.92 11.90 -3.20
C ASP A 48 6.18 12.35 -1.76
N GLY A 49 6.67 11.46 -0.92
CA GLY A 49 6.96 11.86 0.44
C GLY A 49 6.69 10.75 1.42
N ARG A 50 6.74 11.07 2.68
CA ARG A 50 6.51 10.09 3.73
C ARG A 50 5.16 10.33 4.37
N TYR A 51 4.40 9.28 4.51
CA TYR A 51 3.12 9.33 5.19
C TYR A 51 3.23 8.54 6.48
N THR A 52 2.76 9.11 7.56
CA THR A 52 2.71 8.36 8.82
C THR A 52 1.26 8.00 9.02
N VAL A 53 0.95 6.72 8.92
CA VAL A 53 -0.44 6.29 8.98
C VAL A 53 -0.71 5.54 10.26
N SER A 54 -1.94 5.67 10.75
CA SER A 54 -2.36 4.97 11.94
C SER A 54 -2.85 3.60 11.54
N LEU A 55 -2.17 2.57 12.00
CA LEU A 55 -2.53 1.22 11.58
C LEU A 55 -3.90 0.81 12.06
N GLN A 56 -4.34 1.36 13.17
CA GLN A 56 -5.65 0.98 13.68
C GLN A 56 -6.78 1.49 12.82
N ARG A 57 -6.50 2.50 12.02
CA ARG A 57 -7.56 3.05 11.18
C ARG A 57 -7.54 2.51 9.78
N VAL A 58 -6.59 1.68 9.44
CA VAL A 58 -6.49 1.12 8.10
C VAL A 58 -7.38 -0.11 8.03
N VAL A 59 -8.32 -0.10 7.11
CA VAL A 59 -9.23 -1.20 6.92
C VAL A 59 -8.66 -2.19 5.91
N TYR A 60 -8.01 -1.69 4.88
CA TYR A 60 -7.42 -2.57 3.88
C TYR A 60 -6.27 -1.87 3.19
N VAL A 61 -5.42 -2.66 2.59
CA VAL A 61 -4.43 -2.15 1.66
C VAL A 61 -4.57 -2.96 0.40
N LYS A 62 -4.65 -2.28 -0.72
CA LYS A 62 -4.74 -2.94 -2.00
C LYS A 62 -3.46 -2.69 -2.75
N ARG A 63 -2.84 -3.73 -3.25
CA ARG A 63 -1.67 -3.60 -4.07
C ARG A 63 -2.09 -3.84 -5.50
N PHE A 64 -1.87 -2.84 -6.36
CA PHE A 64 -2.27 -2.97 -7.75
C PHE A 64 -1.25 -3.79 -8.49
N SER A 65 -1.74 -4.66 -9.34
CA SER A 65 -0.84 -5.50 -10.10
C SER A 65 -0.29 -4.71 -11.27
N ARG A 66 1.00 -4.80 -11.46
CA ARG A 66 1.59 -4.15 -12.59
C ARG A 66 1.22 -4.83 -13.87
N GLU A 67 0.86 -6.08 -13.75
CA GLU A 67 0.50 -6.81 -14.92
C GLU A 67 -0.96 -6.82 -15.15
N GLY A 68 -1.68 -6.02 -14.46
CA GLY A 68 -3.11 -6.08 -14.51
C GLY A 68 -3.68 -5.94 -15.88
N ARG A 69 -2.98 -5.23 -16.70
CA ARG A 69 -3.49 -5.02 -18.02
C ARG A 69 -3.50 -6.25 -18.83
N VAL A 70 -2.68 -7.15 -18.47
CA VAL A 70 -2.62 -8.32 -19.24
C VAL A 70 -3.84 -9.07 -19.18
N GLY A 71 -4.21 -8.96 -18.37
CA GLY A 71 -5.17 -9.72 -18.32
C GLY A 71 -6.14 -10.01 -19.25
N PHE A 72 -5.94 -9.94 -19.18
CA PHE A 72 -6.61 -10.06 -19.53
C PHE A 72 -6.99 -10.42 -20.35
N SER A 73 -6.79 -10.46 -20.53
CA SER A 73 -7.03 -10.75 -21.30
C SER A 73 -7.58 -11.54 -21.61
N GLY A 74 -7.91 -11.72 -21.41
CA GLY A 74 -8.44 -12.34 -21.66
C GLY A 74 -8.97 -12.83 -21.83
N PRO A 75 -9.34 -13.10 -21.89
CA PRO A 75 -9.95 -13.82 -22.28
C PRO A 75 -10.26 -13.92 -22.56
#